data_f3a13851311ee7b98620f5620b689b1b
#
_entry.id   f3a13851311ee7b98620f5620b689b1b
#
_cell.length_a   1.000
_cell.length_b   1.000
_cell.length_c   1.000
_cell.angle_alpha   90.00
_cell.angle_beta   90.00
_cell.angle_gamma   90.00
#
_symmetry.space_group_name_H-M   'P 1'
#
loop_
_entity.id
_entity.type
_entity.pdbx_description
1 polymer ?
#
loop_
_entity_poly.entity_id
_entity_poly.type
_entity_poly.pdbx_seq_one_letter_code
_entity_poly.pdbx_strand_id
1 'polypeptide(L)'
;MNIPETYNQLDQWTTVMFLYNSALKAINTKIEILNNEFIHLYNYNPIEHIKSRLKTPESIVKKLKRGGYEVTIPNMIEHLSDIAGIRIICSFSPDIYRIAEMIARQSDVTVLVVKDYIKNPKPNGYKSYHMVVTIPIYLSDGPVDTKVEIQIRTIAMDFWASLELSLIHISEPTRRR
;
A
#
# COMPACT_ATOMS: atom_id res chain seq x y z
N MET A 1 9.76 8.73 11.02
CA MET A 1 10.89 7.78 10.85
C MET A 1 12.17 8.57 11.14
N ASN A 2 12.83 8.29 12.27
CA ASN A 2 14.11 8.90 12.61
C ASN A 2 15.24 7.99 12.15
N ILE A 3 15.88 8.35 11.04
CA ILE A 3 17.05 7.63 10.54
C ILE A 3 18.28 8.22 11.23
N PRO A 4 19.18 7.39 11.79
CA PRO A 4 20.40 7.91 12.40
C PRO A 4 21.22 8.76 11.44
N GLU A 5 21.69 9.93 11.89
CA GLU A 5 22.44 10.88 11.08
C GLU A 5 23.82 10.37 10.62
N THR A 6 24.25 9.24 11.18
CA THR A 6 25.58 8.63 10.90
C THR A 6 25.67 7.90 9.55
N TYR A 7 24.55 7.72 8.84
CA TYR A 7 24.56 7.05 7.54
C TYR A 7 24.78 8.07 6.41
N ASN A 8 25.63 7.72 5.46
CA ASN A 8 25.74 8.49 4.22
C ASN A 8 24.44 8.34 3.39
N GLN A 9 24.25 9.18 2.34
CA GLN A 9 22.98 9.17 1.58
C GLN A 9 22.63 7.82 0.95
N LEU A 10 23.60 7.03 0.52
CA LEU A 10 23.39 5.71 -0.04
C LEU A 10 22.95 4.71 1.03
N ASP A 11 23.58 4.76 2.21
CA ASP A 11 23.20 3.92 3.34
C ASP A 11 21.83 4.30 3.89
N GLN A 12 21.49 5.58 3.91
CA GLN A 12 20.16 6.06 4.27
C GLN A 12 19.09 5.51 3.33
N TRP A 13 19.31 5.55 2.03
CA TRP A 13 18.39 4.97 1.04
C TRP A 13 18.19 3.49 1.27
N THR A 14 19.25 2.73 1.39
CA THR A 14 19.22 1.28 1.62
C THR A 14 18.47 0.96 2.92
N THR A 15 18.74 1.71 3.98
CA THR A 15 18.08 1.55 5.29
C THR A 15 16.58 1.81 5.19
N VAL A 16 16.19 2.89 4.53
CA VAL A 16 14.76 3.25 4.36
C VAL A 16 14.02 2.18 3.55
N MET A 17 14.61 1.73 2.45
CA MET A 17 13.99 0.67 1.63
C MET A 17 13.93 -0.66 2.35
N PHE A 18 14.90 -0.98 3.18
CA PHE A 18 14.87 -2.13 4.09
C PHE A 18 13.68 -2.03 5.07
N LEU A 19 13.45 -0.87 5.65
CA LEU A 19 12.30 -0.64 6.54
C LEU A 19 10.96 -0.82 5.83
N TYR A 20 10.80 -0.25 4.65
CA TYR A 20 9.57 -0.44 3.85
C TYR A 20 9.34 -1.90 3.47
N ASN A 21 10.39 -2.61 3.08
CA ASN A 21 10.28 -4.04 2.77
C ASN A 21 9.93 -4.87 4.02
N SER A 22 10.49 -4.52 5.16
CA SER A 22 10.17 -5.16 6.45
C SER A 22 8.72 -4.89 6.87
N ALA A 23 8.23 -3.67 6.64
CA ALA A 23 6.83 -3.31 6.89
C ALA A 23 5.86 -4.11 6.01
N LEU A 24 6.19 -4.31 4.73
CA LEU A 24 5.42 -5.18 3.85
C LEU A 24 5.33 -6.61 4.37
N LYS A 25 6.44 -7.19 4.81
CA LYS A 25 6.47 -8.54 5.40
C LYS A 25 5.63 -8.62 6.67
N ALA A 26 5.74 -7.63 7.55
CA ALA A 26 5.00 -7.61 8.80
C ALA A 26 3.49 -7.50 8.56
N ILE A 27 3.04 -6.59 7.71
CA ILE A 27 1.62 -6.45 7.37
C ILE A 27 1.10 -7.68 6.63
N ASN A 28 1.86 -8.21 5.67
CA ASN A 28 1.45 -9.41 4.95
C ASN A 28 1.23 -10.60 5.89
N THR A 29 2.15 -10.81 6.83
CA THR A 29 2.01 -11.87 7.86
C THR A 29 0.77 -11.65 8.72
N LYS A 30 0.48 -10.41 9.14
CA LYS A 30 -0.73 -10.10 9.89
C LYS A 30 -2.00 -10.43 9.09
N ILE A 31 -2.04 -10.04 7.82
CA ILE A 31 -3.18 -10.33 6.94
C ILE A 31 -3.38 -11.83 6.77
N GLU A 32 -2.31 -12.59 6.58
CA GLU A 32 -2.37 -14.06 6.49
C GLU A 32 -2.91 -14.71 7.77
N ILE A 33 -2.45 -14.25 8.93
CA ILE A 33 -2.94 -14.75 10.23
C ILE A 33 -4.43 -14.45 10.39
N LEU A 34 -4.85 -13.21 10.12
CA LEU A 34 -6.25 -12.80 10.21
C LEU A 34 -7.15 -13.58 9.23
N ASN A 35 -6.65 -13.82 8.03
CA ASN A 35 -7.37 -14.62 7.03
C ASN A 35 -7.53 -16.08 7.49
N ASN A 36 -6.48 -16.68 8.04
CA ASN A 36 -6.53 -18.04 8.56
C ASN A 36 -7.47 -18.15 9.77
N GLU A 37 -7.48 -17.16 10.67
CA GLU A 37 -8.44 -17.08 11.76
C GLU A 37 -9.88 -17.02 11.24
N PHE A 38 -10.13 -16.17 10.23
CA PHE A 38 -11.44 -16.04 9.62
C PHE A 38 -11.92 -17.35 9.00
N ILE A 39 -11.04 -18.05 8.27
CA ILE A 39 -11.35 -19.37 7.69
C ILE A 39 -11.66 -20.37 8.80
N HIS A 40 -10.89 -20.37 9.89
CA HIS A 40 -11.10 -21.27 11.02
C HIS A 40 -12.48 -21.04 11.69
N LEU A 41 -12.86 -19.77 11.87
CA LEU A 41 -14.12 -19.43 12.55
C LEU A 41 -15.35 -19.60 11.68
N TYR A 42 -15.26 -19.29 10.38
CA TYR A 42 -16.42 -19.20 9.50
C TYR A 42 -16.43 -20.21 8.34
N ASN A 43 -15.40 -21.04 8.24
CA ASN A 43 -15.21 -22.02 7.15
C ASN A 43 -15.36 -21.41 5.74
N TYR A 44 -14.83 -20.21 5.58
CA TYR A 44 -14.94 -19.43 4.36
C TYR A 44 -13.69 -18.56 4.21
N ASN A 45 -13.12 -18.51 3.01
CA ASN A 45 -11.93 -17.69 2.69
C ASN A 45 -12.34 -16.36 2.06
N PRO A 46 -12.21 -15.21 2.77
CA PRO A 46 -12.57 -13.91 2.23
C PRO A 46 -11.54 -13.34 1.24
N ILE A 47 -10.28 -13.79 1.31
CA ILE A 47 -9.20 -13.28 0.49
C ILE A 47 -8.85 -14.26 -0.62
N GLU A 48 -8.99 -13.83 -1.87
CA GLU A 48 -8.59 -14.59 -3.04
C GLU A 48 -7.11 -14.45 -3.33
N HIS A 49 -6.56 -13.24 -3.12
CA HIS A 49 -5.21 -12.92 -3.55
C HIS A 49 -4.64 -11.72 -2.81
N ILE A 50 -3.32 -11.74 -2.55
CA ILE A 50 -2.56 -10.64 -1.96
C ILE A 50 -1.36 -10.35 -2.84
N LYS A 51 -1.17 -9.09 -3.22
CA LYS A 51 0.02 -8.60 -3.93
C LYS A 51 0.73 -7.54 -3.10
N SER A 52 2.05 -7.66 -3.00
CA SER A 52 2.91 -6.68 -2.33
C SER A 52 3.85 -6.05 -3.35
N ARG A 53 4.11 -4.76 -3.20
CA ARG A 53 5.00 -4.02 -4.09
C ARG A 53 5.77 -2.95 -3.34
N LEU A 54 7.09 -2.88 -3.59
CA LEU A 54 7.89 -1.70 -3.32
C LEU A 54 7.92 -0.81 -4.56
N LYS A 55 7.72 0.50 -4.37
CA LYS A 55 7.80 1.47 -5.44
C LYS A 55 9.24 1.57 -5.94
N THR A 56 9.41 1.61 -7.27
CA THR A 56 10.74 1.73 -7.88
C THR A 56 11.35 3.12 -7.64
N PRO A 57 12.70 3.25 -7.62
CA PRO A 57 13.36 4.55 -7.49
C PRO A 57 12.89 5.57 -8.54
N GLU A 58 12.73 5.15 -9.79
CA GLU A 58 12.24 6.00 -10.87
C GLU A 58 10.83 6.51 -10.62
N SER A 59 9.95 5.65 -10.13
CA SER A 59 8.57 6.02 -9.79
C SER A 59 8.50 6.97 -8.60
N ILE A 60 9.39 6.82 -7.61
CA ILE A 60 9.51 7.72 -6.46
C ILE A 60 9.90 9.12 -6.92
N VAL A 61 10.97 9.22 -7.71
CA VAL A 61 11.47 10.48 -8.27
C VAL A 61 10.37 11.17 -9.09
N LYS A 62 9.72 10.43 -9.98
CA LYS A 62 8.63 10.95 -10.82
C LYS A 62 7.47 11.49 -9.99
N LYS A 63 7.09 10.79 -8.93
CA LYS A 63 5.97 11.18 -8.08
C LYS A 63 6.30 12.41 -7.23
N LEU A 64 7.51 12.51 -6.69
CA LEU A 64 7.98 13.69 -5.96
C LEU A 64 8.01 14.93 -6.86
N LYS A 65 8.57 14.82 -8.06
CA LYS A 65 8.62 15.92 -9.03
C LYS A 65 7.22 16.38 -9.45
N ARG A 66 6.31 15.43 -9.67
CA ARG A 66 4.90 15.75 -10.00
C ARG A 66 4.21 16.53 -8.89
N GLY A 67 4.52 16.21 -7.63
CA GLY A 67 4.00 16.91 -6.46
C GLY A 67 4.69 18.25 -6.17
N GLY A 68 5.72 18.63 -6.93
CA GLY A 68 6.49 19.84 -6.72
C GLY A 68 7.49 19.76 -5.57
N TYR A 69 7.86 18.55 -5.15
CA TYR A 69 8.81 18.33 -4.06
C TYR A 69 10.21 18.07 -4.57
N GLU A 70 11.19 18.57 -3.81
CA GLU A 70 12.59 18.20 -4.01
C GLU A 70 12.79 16.70 -3.77
N VAL A 71 13.66 16.06 -4.56
CA VAL A 71 13.93 14.62 -4.47
C VAL A 71 14.89 14.35 -3.31
N THR A 72 14.33 14.18 -2.14
CA THR A 72 15.04 13.89 -0.88
C THR A 72 14.37 12.75 -0.13
N ILE A 73 15.13 12.05 0.70
CA ILE A 73 14.57 10.98 1.56
C ILE A 73 13.53 11.52 2.52
N PRO A 74 13.74 12.65 3.23
CA PRO A 74 12.70 13.24 4.07
C PRO A 74 11.39 13.52 3.32
N ASN A 75 11.45 14.10 2.13
CA ASN A 75 10.26 14.37 1.32
C ASN A 75 9.57 13.08 0.86
N MET A 76 10.34 12.06 0.52
CA MET A 76 9.81 10.74 0.19
C MET A 76 9.01 10.15 1.34
N ILE A 77 9.55 10.17 2.54
CA ILE A 77 8.91 9.64 3.74
C ILE A 77 7.65 10.44 4.10
N GLU A 78 7.72 11.75 4.00
CA GLU A 78 6.61 12.63 4.41
C GLU A 78 5.47 12.62 3.40
N HIS A 79 5.75 12.74 2.11
CA HIS A 79 4.76 13.02 1.08
C HIS A 79 4.29 11.80 0.28
N LEU A 80 5.03 10.69 0.31
CA LEU A 80 4.62 9.46 -0.38
C LEU A 80 4.11 8.42 0.61
N SER A 81 2.89 7.93 0.37
CA SER A 81 2.26 6.91 1.21
C SER A 81 2.34 5.50 0.62
N ASP A 82 2.73 5.38 -0.64
CA ASP A 82 2.67 4.15 -1.45
C ASP A 82 4.04 3.57 -1.83
N ILE A 83 5.08 3.90 -1.08
CA ILE A 83 6.41 3.29 -1.23
C ILE A 83 6.30 1.78 -0.96
N ALA A 84 5.69 1.42 0.15
CA ALA A 84 5.27 0.06 0.47
C ALA A 84 3.76 -0.06 0.22
N GLY A 85 3.37 -0.91 -0.72
CA GLY A 85 1.96 -1.10 -1.09
C GLY A 85 1.54 -2.57 -1.03
N ILE A 86 0.36 -2.82 -0.49
CA ILE A 86 -0.29 -4.13 -0.48
C ILE A 86 -1.66 -3.98 -1.13
N ARG A 87 -1.98 -4.91 -2.02
CA ARG A 87 -3.31 -5.04 -2.61
C ARG A 87 -3.93 -6.36 -2.19
N ILE A 88 -5.09 -6.28 -1.57
CA ILE A 88 -5.88 -7.42 -1.13
C ILE A 88 -7.09 -7.53 -2.06
N ILE A 89 -7.26 -8.70 -2.68
CA ILE A 89 -8.39 -9.01 -3.56
C ILE A 89 -9.35 -9.95 -2.82
N CYS A 90 -10.60 -9.51 -2.71
CA CYS A 90 -11.68 -10.24 -2.07
C CYS A 90 -12.71 -10.70 -3.09
N SER A 91 -13.45 -11.75 -2.75
CA SER A 91 -14.57 -12.22 -3.60
C SER A 91 -15.76 -11.27 -3.53
N PHE A 92 -16.09 -10.73 -2.35
CA PHE A 92 -17.31 -9.96 -2.12
C PHE A 92 -17.05 -8.63 -1.41
N SER A 93 -17.85 -7.61 -1.75
CA SER A 93 -17.71 -6.26 -1.18
C SER A 93 -17.81 -6.20 0.35
N PRO A 94 -18.69 -6.95 1.05
CA PRO A 94 -18.72 -6.94 2.51
C PRO A 94 -17.42 -7.38 3.18
N ASP A 95 -16.65 -8.25 2.53
CA ASP A 95 -15.38 -8.75 3.05
C ASP A 95 -14.30 -7.65 3.07
N ILE A 96 -14.38 -6.69 2.14
CA ILE A 96 -13.48 -5.54 2.11
C ILE A 96 -13.51 -4.80 3.45
N TYR A 97 -14.70 -4.48 3.94
CA TYR A 97 -14.88 -3.74 5.19
C TYR A 97 -14.49 -4.56 6.41
N ARG A 98 -14.78 -5.86 6.41
CA ARG A 98 -14.38 -6.77 7.48
C ARG A 98 -12.86 -6.86 7.61
N ILE A 99 -12.15 -7.03 6.49
CA ILE A 99 -10.69 -7.10 6.47
C ILE A 99 -10.09 -5.75 6.89
N ALA A 100 -10.59 -4.63 6.39
CA ALA A 100 -10.15 -3.30 6.78
C ALA A 100 -10.28 -3.08 8.29
N GLU A 101 -11.41 -3.49 8.88
CA GLU A 101 -11.66 -3.39 10.31
C GLU A 101 -10.72 -4.29 11.13
N MET A 102 -10.51 -5.53 10.70
CA MET A 102 -9.61 -6.47 11.36
C MET A 102 -8.17 -5.94 11.40
N ILE A 103 -7.70 -5.33 10.32
CA ILE A 103 -6.37 -4.70 10.25
C ILE A 103 -6.33 -3.48 11.18
N ALA A 104 -7.33 -2.61 11.12
CA ALA A 104 -7.40 -1.38 11.92
C ALA A 104 -7.45 -1.64 13.43
N ARG A 105 -7.95 -2.79 13.86
CA ARG A 105 -8.04 -3.19 15.27
C ARG A 105 -6.74 -3.75 15.85
N GLN A 106 -5.71 -4.02 15.01
CA GLN A 106 -4.42 -4.48 15.52
C GLN A 106 -3.78 -3.38 16.37
N SER A 107 -3.33 -3.73 17.58
CA SER A 107 -2.82 -2.76 18.56
C SER A 107 -1.57 -2.00 18.11
N ASP A 108 -0.79 -2.59 17.22
CA ASP A 108 0.44 -2.03 16.66
C ASP A 108 0.25 -1.38 15.28
N VAL A 109 -0.98 -1.35 14.77
CA VAL A 109 -1.33 -0.67 13.51
C VAL A 109 -2.03 0.64 13.82
N THR A 110 -1.49 1.73 13.27
CA THR A 110 -2.12 3.06 13.35
C THR A 110 -2.65 3.45 11.99
N VAL A 111 -3.96 3.69 11.88
CA VAL A 111 -4.59 4.15 10.65
C VAL A 111 -4.41 5.66 10.53
N LEU A 112 -3.74 6.12 9.46
CA LEU A 112 -3.50 7.53 9.18
C LEU A 112 -4.56 8.14 8.27
N VAL A 113 -4.95 7.42 7.21
CA VAL A 113 -5.90 7.91 6.19
C VAL A 113 -6.76 6.74 5.72
N VAL A 114 -8.04 7.02 5.49
CA VAL A 114 -8.97 6.12 4.80
C VAL A 114 -9.61 6.88 3.64
N LYS A 115 -9.63 6.25 2.45
CA LYS A 115 -10.34 6.72 1.26
C LYS A 115 -11.21 5.61 0.73
N ASP A 116 -12.51 5.73 0.93
CA ASP A 116 -13.50 4.75 0.48
C ASP A 116 -14.04 5.14 -0.89
N TYR A 117 -13.36 4.67 -1.93
CA TYR A 117 -13.80 4.86 -3.32
C TYR A 117 -14.84 3.83 -3.76
N ILE A 118 -15.32 2.98 -2.85
CA ILE A 118 -16.45 2.08 -3.11
C ILE A 118 -17.74 2.86 -2.87
N LYS A 119 -17.84 3.56 -1.73
CA LYS A 119 -18.99 4.44 -1.41
C LYS A 119 -18.98 5.71 -2.26
N ASN A 120 -17.80 6.26 -2.52
CA ASN A 120 -17.60 7.48 -3.29
C ASN A 120 -16.61 7.21 -4.44
N PRO A 121 -17.06 6.56 -5.54
CA PRO A 121 -16.20 6.25 -6.67
C PRO A 121 -15.57 7.51 -7.28
N LYS A 122 -14.38 7.36 -7.86
CA LYS A 122 -13.77 8.45 -8.64
C LYS A 122 -14.62 8.77 -9.88
N PRO A 123 -14.49 9.98 -10.46
CA PRO A 123 -15.26 10.37 -11.65
C PRO A 123 -15.16 9.40 -12.83
N ASN A 124 -14.02 8.72 -12.98
CA ASN A 124 -13.80 7.68 -14.00
C ASN A 124 -14.42 6.32 -13.66
N GLY A 125 -15.12 6.19 -12.54
CA GLY A 125 -15.74 4.94 -12.08
C GLY A 125 -14.82 4.02 -11.25
N TYR A 126 -13.57 4.43 -10.97
CA TYR A 126 -12.65 3.65 -10.14
C TYR A 126 -13.21 3.41 -8.74
N LYS A 127 -13.19 2.14 -8.33
CA LYS A 127 -13.63 1.68 -7.00
C LYS A 127 -12.52 0.90 -6.32
N SER A 128 -12.24 1.24 -5.09
CA SER A 128 -11.32 0.54 -4.19
C SER A 128 -11.43 1.13 -2.80
N TYR A 129 -11.10 0.36 -1.78
CA TYR A 129 -10.93 0.86 -0.42
C TYR A 129 -9.44 1.06 -0.17
N HIS A 130 -9.03 2.27 0.17
CA HIS A 130 -7.64 2.60 0.46
C HIS A 130 -7.47 2.98 1.92
N MET A 131 -6.44 2.45 2.55
CA MET A 131 -6.02 2.88 3.86
C MET A 131 -4.49 3.02 3.91
N VAL A 132 -4.03 4.08 4.55
CA VAL A 132 -2.62 4.27 4.87
C VAL A 132 -2.45 4.02 6.36
N VAL A 133 -1.56 3.11 6.68
CA VAL A 133 -1.25 2.73 8.06
C VAL A 133 0.23 2.92 8.36
N THR A 134 0.56 3.05 9.65
CA THR A 134 1.92 2.83 10.13
C THR A 134 1.97 1.57 10.99
N ILE A 135 3.09 0.89 10.93
CA ILE A 135 3.41 -0.26 11.76
C ILE A 135 4.83 -0.09 12.31
N PRO A 136 5.06 -0.34 13.62
CA PRO A 136 6.40 -0.32 14.17
C PRO A 136 7.20 -1.52 13.70
N ILE A 137 8.36 -1.26 13.14
CA ILE A 137 9.34 -2.30 12.80
C ILE A 137 10.40 -2.29 13.91
N TYR A 138 10.46 -3.38 14.66
CA TYR A 138 11.36 -3.52 15.79
C TYR A 138 12.75 -3.92 15.31
N LEU A 139 13.63 -2.94 15.21
CA LEU A 139 15.05 -3.14 14.95
C LEU A 139 15.83 -3.35 16.27
N SER A 140 17.11 -3.64 16.17
CA SER A 140 17.98 -3.81 17.36
C SER A 140 18.00 -2.59 18.28
N ASP A 141 17.85 -1.39 17.71
CA ASP A 141 17.88 -0.12 18.47
C ASP A 141 16.47 0.39 18.83
N GLY A 142 15.43 -0.40 18.59
CA GLY A 142 14.06 -0.08 18.91
C GLY A 142 13.13 0.01 17.71
N PRO A 143 11.85 0.43 17.94
CA PRO A 143 10.85 0.48 16.92
C PRO A 143 11.01 1.68 15.98
N VAL A 144 10.73 1.48 14.69
CA VAL A 144 10.65 2.52 13.69
C VAL A 144 9.29 2.42 12.98
N ASP A 145 8.45 3.44 13.13
CA ASP A 145 7.14 3.48 12.47
C ASP A 145 7.30 3.65 10.96
N THR A 146 6.69 2.77 10.20
CA THR A 146 6.82 2.73 8.75
C THR A 146 5.45 2.69 8.08
N LYS A 147 5.25 3.55 7.07
CA LYS A 147 3.99 3.63 6.33
C LYS A 147 3.82 2.47 5.36
N VAL A 148 2.60 1.98 5.26
CA VAL A 148 2.14 1.04 4.24
C VAL A 148 0.79 1.51 3.70
N GLU A 149 0.65 1.55 2.38
CA GLU A 149 -0.64 1.73 1.73
C GLU A 149 -1.29 0.36 1.49
N ILE A 150 -2.51 0.19 1.94
CA ILE A 150 -3.30 -1.01 1.74
C ILE A 150 -4.48 -0.67 0.84
N GLN A 151 -4.60 -1.35 -0.28
CA GLN A 151 -5.74 -1.27 -1.19
C GLN A 151 -6.52 -2.58 -1.10
N ILE A 152 -7.83 -2.48 -0.90
CA ILE A 152 -8.71 -3.65 -0.79
C ILE A 152 -9.81 -3.51 -1.85
N ARG A 153 -9.97 -4.52 -2.69
CA ARG A 153 -10.90 -4.56 -3.83
C ARG A 153 -11.54 -5.91 -3.97
N THR A 154 -12.65 -5.96 -4.69
CA THR A 154 -13.15 -7.22 -5.24
C THR A 154 -12.42 -7.58 -6.54
N ILE A 155 -12.55 -8.83 -6.97
CA ILE A 155 -12.03 -9.32 -8.27
C ILE A 155 -12.55 -8.43 -9.41
N ALA A 156 -13.84 -8.10 -9.41
CA ALA A 156 -14.46 -7.26 -10.42
C ALA A 156 -13.87 -5.83 -10.44
N MET A 157 -13.63 -5.23 -9.29
CA MET A 157 -13.00 -3.91 -9.17
C MET A 157 -11.57 -3.91 -9.69
N ASP A 158 -10.80 -4.95 -9.39
CA ASP A 158 -9.42 -5.10 -9.87
C ASP A 158 -9.36 -5.32 -11.38
N PHE A 159 -10.25 -6.14 -11.91
CA PHE A 159 -10.40 -6.36 -13.35
C PHE A 159 -10.76 -5.07 -14.09
N TRP A 160 -11.74 -4.31 -13.58
CA TRP A 160 -12.13 -3.03 -14.16
C TRP A 160 -10.96 -2.02 -14.18
N ALA A 161 -10.22 -1.89 -13.07
CA ALA A 161 -9.06 -1.01 -12.99
C ALA A 161 -7.95 -1.39 -13.98
N SER A 162 -7.74 -2.68 -14.21
CA SER A 162 -6.77 -3.19 -15.19
C SER A 162 -7.19 -2.90 -16.63
N LEU A 163 -8.48 -3.02 -16.96
CA LEU A 163 -9.03 -2.66 -18.26
C LEU A 163 -8.92 -1.16 -18.55
N GLU A 164 -9.22 -0.32 -17.58
CA GLU A 164 -9.12 1.13 -17.71
C GLU A 164 -7.69 1.57 -18.04
N LEU A 165 -6.69 1.02 -17.36
CA LEU A 165 -5.28 1.26 -17.66
C LEU A 165 -4.90 0.82 -19.08
N SER A 166 -5.39 -0.33 -19.54
CA SER A 166 -5.16 -0.85 -20.89
C SER A 166 -5.75 0.06 -21.96
N LEU A 167 -6.96 0.59 -21.74
CA LEU A 167 -7.62 1.51 -22.67
C LEU A 167 -6.90 2.86 -22.76
N ILE A 168 -6.36 3.39 -21.68
CA ILE A 168 -5.56 4.63 -21.67
C ILE A 168 -4.31 4.45 -22.54
N HIS A 169 -3.61 3.30 -22.45
CA HIS A 169 -2.44 3.01 -23.27
C HIS A 169 -2.76 2.84 -24.77
N ILE A 170 -3.94 2.37 -25.12
CA ILE A 170 -4.39 2.21 -26.54
C ILE A 170 -4.77 3.57 -27.13
N SER A 171 -5.31 4.49 -26.34
CA SER A 171 -5.79 5.79 -26.83
C SER A 171 -4.72 6.87 -26.94
N GLU A 172 -3.49 6.64 -26.49
CA GLU A 172 -2.38 7.55 -26.77
C GLU A 172 -1.98 7.45 -28.25
N PRO A 173 -2.16 8.53 -29.04
CA PRO A 173 -1.74 8.49 -30.45
C PRO A 173 -0.21 8.36 -30.49
N THR A 174 0.27 7.32 -31.14
CA THR A 174 1.67 7.19 -31.53
C THR A 174 2.04 8.43 -32.32
N ARG A 175 2.72 9.40 -31.73
CA ARG A 175 3.38 10.47 -32.51
C ARG A 175 4.39 9.80 -33.43
N ARG A 176 3.99 9.55 -34.68
CA ARG A 176 4.94 9.26 -35.74
C ARG A 176 5.80 10.52 -35.90
N ARG A 177 7.09 10.37 -35.67
CA ARG A 177 8.09 11.33 -36.14
C ARG A 177 8.33 11.12 -37.62
#